data_bc33e1b19d7e950d76adfd70c8b60efc
#
_entry.id   bc33e1b19d7e950d76adfd70c8b60efc
#
_cell.length_a   1.000
_cell.length_b   1.000
_cell.length_c   1.000
_cell.angle_alpha   90.00
_cell.angle_beta   90.00
_cell.angle_gamma   90.00
#
_symmetry.space_group_name_H-M   'P 1'
#
loop_
_entity.id
_entity.type
_entity.pdbx_description
1 polymer ?
#
loop_
_entity_poly.entity_id
_entity_poly.type
_entity_poly.pdbx_seq_one_letter_code
_entity_poly.pdbx_strand_id
1 'polypeptide(L)'
;LAAQLLDKAAAGHIAEILRRGDMTGKAGSTLLLHNVPGTLCERVLLVGLGKEREFHEREYGSAIRLAVKTLGDTGAADASIFLTELAVRRHGVAWRIRQATMAALEATYRFDRFKSKKEEARHPLRKLVLSVERRNELRPAAEAIGQGMAIAEGVALTRTLGNLPPNVCHPT
;
A
#
# COMPACT_ATOMS: atom_id res chain seq x y z
N LEU A 1 11.65 8.97 9.94
CA LEU A 1 11.21 7.84 10.71
C LEU A 1 11.66 6.54 10.06
N ALA A 2 10.80 5.64 9.58
CA ALA A 2 11.26 4.36 8.98
C ALA A 2 12.24 4.56 7.82
N ALA A 3 11.97 5.50 6.91
CA ALA A 3 12.89 5.83 5.80
C ALA A 3 14.26 6.32 6.29
N GLN A 4 14.31 7.10 7.36
CA GLN A 4 15.58 7.56 7.96
C GLN A 4 16.35 6.42 8.64
N LEU A 5 15.63 5.50 9.30
CA LEU A 5 16.26 4.31 9.90
C LEU A 5 16.84 3.40 8.82
N LEU A 6 16.10 3.23 7.73
CA LEU A 6 16.55 2.45 6.59
C LEU A 6 17.77 3.09 5.91
N ASP A 7 17.76 4.41 5.71
CA ASP A 7 18.89 5.15 5.15
C ASP A 7 20.12 5.07 6.03
N LYS A 8 19.95 5.14 7.37
CA LYS A 8 21.03 4.94 8.32
C LYS A 8 21.63 3.54 8.24
N ALA A 9 20.79 2.50 8.12
CA ALA A 9 21.23 1.12 7.91
C ALA A 9 21.98 0.96 6.58
N ALA A 10 21.54 1.69 5.56
CA ALA A 10 22.14 1.75 4.22
C ALA A 10 23.34 2.72 4.11
N ALA A 11 23.89 3.18 5.24
CA ALA A 11 25.01 4.12 5.29
C ALA A 11 24.83 5.39 4.42
N GLY A 12 23.59 5.92 4.33
CA GLY A 12 23.27 7.14 3.57
C GLY A 12 23.02 6.91 2.06
N HIS A 13 22.98 5.67 1.63
CA HIS A 13 22.81 5.32 0.21
C HIS A 13 21.50 5.87 -0.39
N ILE A 14 20.38 5.82 0.36
CA ILE A 14 19.09 6.32 -0.10
C ILE A 14 19.12 7.85 -0.24
N ALA A 15 19.69 8.53 0.77
CA ALA A 15 19.83 10.00 0.74
C ALA A 15 20.72 10.45 -0.43
N GLU A 16 21.76 9.70 -0.78
CA GLU A 16 22.62 9.99 -1.92
C GLU A 16 21.85 9.90 -3.25
N ILE A 17 21.05 8.84 -3.45
CA ILE A 17 20.19 8.65 -4.63
C ILE A 17 19.22 9.81 -4.76
N LEU A 18 18.53 10.17 -3.66
CA LEU A 18 17.58 11.28 -3.66
C LEU A 18 18.25 12.63 -3.98
N ARG A 19 19.49 12.84 -3.53
CA ARG A 19 20.27 14.07 -3.82
C ARG A 19 20.67 14.16 -5.29
N ARG A 20 20.84 13.04 -5.97
CA ARG A 20 21.11 12.98 -7.42
C ARG A 20 19.87 13.37 -8.26
N GLY A 21 18.69 13.43 -7.66
CA GLY A 21 17.46 13.84 -8.31
C GLY A 21 16.61 12.73 -8.89
N ASP A 22 16.93 11.47 -8.60
CA ASP A 22 16.18 10.30 -9.10
C ASP A 22 14.72 10.30 -8.61
N MET A 23 14.44 11.01 -7.52
CA MET A 23 13.09 11.20 -6.99
C MET A 23 12.96 12.58 -6.35
N THR A 24 11.87 13.30 -6.69
CA THR A 24 11.59 14.65 -6.14
C THR A 24 10.71 14.65 -4.90
N GLY A 25 10.20 13.49 -4.48
CA GLY A 25 9.27 13.37 -3.36
C GLY A 25 7.87 13.93 -3.59
N LYS A 26 7.54 14.37 -4.82
CA LYS A 26 6.16 14.81 -5.17
C LYS A 26 5.15 13.70 -4.87
N ALA A 27 3.96 14.08 -4.43
CA ALA A 27 2.86 13.13 -4.23
C ALA A 27 2.62 12.32 -5.52
N GLY A 28 2.52 11.00 -5.37
CA GLY A 28 2.32 10.10 -6.49
C GLY A 28 3.59 9.68 -7.24
N SER A 29 4.78 10.13 -6.83
CA SER A 29 6.04 9.61 -7.36
C SER A 29 6.47 8.34 -6.61
N THR A 30 7.13 7.41 -7.30
CA THR A 30 7.71 6.19 -6.72
C THR A 30 9.11 5.97 -7.25
N LEU A 31 9.96 5.38 -6.42
CA LEU A 31 11.29 4.91 -6.80
C LEU A 31 11.53 3.53 -6.21
N LEU A 32 11.75 2.54 -7.06
CA LEU A 32 12.06 1.19 -6.66
C LEU A 32 13.57 0.99 -6.69
N LEU A 33 14.15 0.71 -5.54
CA LEU A 33 15.55 0.41 -5.35
C LEU A 33 15.75 -1.09 -5.16
N HIS A 34 16.78 -1.64 -5.78
CA HIS A 34 17.17 -3.04 -5.63
C HIS A 34 18.45 -3.14 -4.81
N ASN A 35 18.54 -4.20 -4.00
CA ASN A 35 19.77 -4.55 -3.27
C ASN A 35 20.37 -3.38 -2.48
N VAL A 36 19.52 -2.67 -1.72
CA VAL A 36 19.95 -1.55 -0.87
C VAL A 36 20.94 -2.08 0.18
N PRO A 37 22.17 -1.56 0.26
CA PRO A 37 23.19 -2.02 1.20
C PRO A 37 22.68 -1.98 2.65
N GLY A 38 23.10 -2.94 3.48
CA GLY A 38 22.75 -2.98 4.90
C GLY A 38 21.29 -3.33 5.20
N THR A 39 20.51 -3.71 4.19
CA THR A 39 19.12 -4.17 4.35
C THR A 39 19.00 -5.65 3.99
N LEU A 40 18.02 -6.34 4.63
CA LEU A 40 17.75 -7.75 4.34
C LEU A 40 16.72 -7.93 3.22
N CYS A 41 16.07 -6.84 2.78
CA CYS A 41 15.08 -6.88 1.73
C CYS A 41 15.75 -6.73 0.35
N GLU A 42 15.26 -7.49 -0.63
CA GLU A 42 15.74 -7.40 -2.02
C GLU A 42 15.40 -6.06 -2.67
N ARG A 43 14.31 -5.44 -2.22
CA ARG A 43 13.75 -4.23 -2.82
C ARG A 43 13.26 -3.26 -1.76
N VAL A 44 13.45 -1.98 -2.03
CA VAL A 44 12.90 -0.87 -1.24
C VAL A 44 12.10 0.03 -2.18
N LEU A 45 10.82 0.17 -1.93
CA LEU A 45 9.96 1.10 -2.65
C LEU A 45 9.83 2.39 -1.86
N LEU A 46 10.34 3.48 -2.42
CA LEU A 46 10.11 4.83 -1.91
C LEU A 46 8.85 5.40 -2.55
N VAL A 47 8.02 6.07 -1.74
CA VAL A 47 6.77 6.70 -2.17
C VAL A 47 6.82 8.19 -1.82
N GLY A 48 6.64 9.05 -2.80
CA GLY A 48 6.56 10.49 -2.62
C GLY A 48 5.20 10.88 -2.04
N LEU A 49 5.23 11.59 -0.92
CA LEU A 49 4.04 12.01 -0.18
C LEU A 49 3.66 13.48 -0.43
N GLY A 50 4.52 14.23 -1.13
CA GLY A 50 4.35 15.65 -1.33
C GLY A 50 4.70 16.45 -0.09
N LYS A 51 4.07 17.62 0.07
CA LYS A 51 4.30 18.51 1.20
C LYS A 51 3.51 18.04 2.41
N GLU A 52 4.13 18.04 3.58
CA GLU A 52 3.52 17.58 4.84
C GLU A 52 2.18 18.27 5.15
N ARG A 53 2.08 19.58 4.88
CA ARG A 53 0.85 20.35 5.10
C ARG A 53 -0.32 19.94 4.19
N GLU A 54 -0.04 19.24 3.10
CA GLU A 54 -1.00 18.77 2.10
C GLU A 54 -1.30 17.27 2.26
N PHE A 55 -0.67 16.60 3.26
CA PHE A 55 -0.82 15.18 3.52
C PHE A 55 -1.97 14.92 4.50
N HIS A 56 -3.13 14.55 3.94
CA HIS A 56 -4.37 14.28 4.66
C HIS A 56 -4.87 12.86 4.34
N GLU A 57 -6.12 12.58 4.67
CA GLU A 57 -6.74 11.24 4.52
C GLU A 57 -6.69 10.73 3.07
N ARG A 58 -6.98 11.61 2.12
CA ARG A 58 -7.00 11.27 0.69
C ARG A 58 -5.62 10.90 0.19
N GLU A 59 -4.63 11.72 0.52
CA GLU A 59 -3.22 11.51 0.13
C GLU A 59 -2.67 10.23 0.77
N TYR A 60 -3.02 9.98 2.03
CA TYR A 60 -2.67 8.74 2.72
C TYR A 60 -3.21 7.51 1.99
N GLY A 61 -4.51 7.47 1.70
CA GLY A 61 -5.11 6.35 0.97
C GLY A 61 -4.52 6.19 -0.44
N SER A 62 -4.23 7.31 -1.12
CA SER A 62 -3.62 7.31 -2.45
C SER A 62 -2.19 6.77 -2.43
N ALA A 63 -1.38 7.12 -1.42
CA ALA A 63 -0.02 6.62 -1.24
C ALA A 63 -0.01 5.10 -1.02
N ILE A 64 -0.91 4.56 -0.19
CA ILE A 64 -1.04 3.12 0.03
C ILE A 64 -1.46 2.40 -1.26
N ARG A 65 -2.49 2.89 -1.97
CA ARG A 65 -2.91 2.29 -3.26
C ARG A 65 -1.79 2.28 -4.28
N LEU A 66 -1.05 3.39 -4.38
CA LEU A 66 0.10 3.49 -5.29
C LEU A 66 1.19 2.49 -4.93
N ALA A 67 1.57 2.41 -3.64
CA ALA A 67 2.57 1.46 -3.16
C ALA A 67 2.20 0.01 -3.50
N VAL A 68 0.96 -0.39 -3.18
CA VAL A 68 0.48 -1.76 -3.43
C VAL A 68 0.40 -2.06 -4.92
N LYS A 69 -0.07 -1.11 -5.73
CA LYS A 69 -0.12 -1.27 -7.19
C LYS A 69 1.29 -1.43 -7.78
N THR A 70 2.22 -0.54 -7.41
CA THR A 70 3.61 -0.61 -7.89
C THR A 70 4.28 -1.93 -7.47
N LEU A 71 4.07 -2.39 -6.24
CA LEU A 71 4.57 -3.68 -5.77
C LEU A 71 3.95 -4.87 -6.53
N GLY A 72 2.66 -4.78 -6.87
CA GLY A 72 1.96 -5.80 -7.66
C GLY A 72 2.50 -5.96 -9.08
N ASP A 73 3.15 -4.93 -9.62
CA ASP A 73 3.81 -4.96 -10.93
C ASP A 73 5.24 -5.51 -10.85
N THR A 74 5.71 -5.84 -9.63
CA THR A 74 7.03 -6.45 -9.38
C THR A 74 6.90 -7.95 -9.12
N GLY A 75 8.04 -8.64 -8.97
CA GLY A 75 8.06 -10.04 -8.52
C GLY A 75 7.98 -10.22 -6.99
N ALA A 76 7.58 -9.20 -6.23
CA ALA A 76 7.51 -9.29 -4.77
C ALA A 76 6.30 -10.12 -4.33
N ALA A 77 6.54 -11.20 -3.57
CA ALA A 77 5.48 -12.02 -2.98
C ALA A 77 4.97 -11.46 -1.65
N ASP A 78 5.82 -10.75 -0.92
CA ASP A 78 5.50 -10.11 0.36
C ASP A 78 6.13 -8.73 0.47
N ALA A 79 5.55 -7.87 1.30
CA ALA A 79 6.06 -6.54 1.56
C ALA A 79 5.69 -6.05 2.96
N SER A 80 6.58 -5.26 3.57
CA SER A 80 6.32 -4.52 4.79
C SER A 80 6.05 -3.05 4.46
N ILE A 81 4.94 -2.52 4.94
CA ILE A 81 4.51 -1.14 4.72
C ILE A 81 4.71 -0.33 5.99
N PHE A 82 5.56 0.67 5.92
CA PHE A 82 5.85 1.62 7.00
C PHE A 82 5.07 2.94 6.86
N LEU A 83 4.32 3.12 5.78
CA LEU A 83 3.45 4.29 5.61
C LEU A 83 2.37 4.39 6.70
N THR A 84 2.06 3.28 7.35
CA THR A 84 1.12 3.19 8.47
C THR A 84 1.61 3.84 9.76
N GLU A 85 2.92 4.10 9.88
CA GLU A 85 3.52 4.84 10.99
C GLU A 85 3.37 6.37 10.83
N LEU A 86 3.08 6.85 9.62
CA LEU A 86 2.96 8.27 9.34
C LEU A 86 1.77 8.88 10.07
N ALA A 87 1.98 10.01 10.70
CA ALA A 87 0.92 10.76 11.35
C ALA A 87 -0.05 11.33 10.29
N VAL A 88 -1.34 11.01 10.44
CA VAL A 88 -2.42 11.66 9.70
C VAL A 88 -3.19 12.51 10.68
N ARG A 89 -3.37 13.79 10.37
CA ARG A 89 -3.98 14.76 11.28
C ARG A 89 -5.33 14.27 11.79
N ARG A 90 -5.54 14.31 13.11
CA ARG A 90 -6.76 13.87 13.83
C ARG A 90 -7.06 12.37 13.79
N HIS A 91 -6.13 11.53 13.29
CA HIS A 91 -6.35 10.09 13.18
C HIS A 91 -5.31 9.28 13.93
N GLY A 92 -5.78 8.32 14.74
CA GLY A 92 -4.95 7.37 15.45
C GLY A 92 -4.59 6.14 14.63
N VAL A 93 -3.84 5.22 15.24
CA VAL A 93 -3.35 4.00 14.61
C VAL A 93 -4.47 3.13 14.03
N ALA A 94 -5.56 2.93 14.76
CA ALA A 94 -6.69 2.10 14.28
C ALA A 94 -7.29 2.61 12.97
N TRP A 95 -7.44 3.94 12.84
CA TRP A 95 -7.90 4.54 11.60
C TRP A 95 -6.90 4.33 10.46
N ARG A 96 -5.60 4.59 10.72
CA ARG A 96 -4.54 4.45 9.70
C ARG A 96 -4.46 3.02 9.18
N ILE A 97 -4.48 2.04 10.08
CA ILE A 97 -4.42 0.63 9.72
C ILE A 97 -5.67 0.20 8.95
N ARG A 98 -6.87 0.60 9.39
CA ARG A 98 -8.12 0.30 8.68
C ARG A 98 -8.11 0.88 7.26
N GLN A 99 -7.72 2.15 7.10
CA GLN A 99 -7.62 2.79 5.79
C GLN A 99 -6.55 2.15 4.90
N ALA A 100 -5.40 1.78 5.46
CA ALA A 100 -4.37 1.08 4.72
C ALA A 100 -4.85 -0.29 4.22
N THR A 101 -5.56 -1.04 5.06
CA THR A 101 -6.13 -2.33 4.68
C THR A 101 -7.15 -2.19 3.55
N MET A 102 -8.08 -1.24 3.68
CA MET A 102 -9.07 -0.95 2.63
C MET A 102 -8.41 -0.54 1.32
N ALA A 103 -7.47 0.40 1.37
CA ALA A 103 -6.76 0.91 0.19
C ALA A 103 -5.92 -0.17 -0.50
N ALA A 104 -5.29 -1.06 0.26
CA ALA A 104 -4.53 -2.19 -0.26
C ALA A 104 -5.42 -3.20 -0.98
N LEU A 105 -6.54 -3.60 -0.37
CA LEU A 105 -7.50 -4.53 -0.96
C LEU A 105 -8.20 -3.91 -2.18
N GLU A 106 -8.50 -2.61 -2.15
CA GLU A 106 -9.04 -1.90 -3.31
C GLU A 106 -8.06 -1.91 -4.49
N ALA A 107 -6.76 -1.71 -4.22
CA ALA A 107 -5.72 -1.70 -5.25
C ALA A 107 -5.50 -3.07 -5.91
N THR A 108 -5.82 -4.16 -5.20
CA THR A 108 -5.69 -5.54 -5.70
C THR A 108 -6.97 -6.08 -6.32
N TYR A 109 -8.09 -5.36 -6.20
CA TYR A 109 -9.37 -5.80 -6.77
C TYR A 109 -9.30 -5.90 -8.29
N ARG A 110 -9.66 -7.07 -8.83
CA ARG A 110 -9.77 -7.35 -10.27
C ARG A 110 -11.12 -7.99 -10.58
N PHE A 111 -11.71 -7.59 -11.71
CA PHE A 111 -12.91 -8.21 -12.24
C PHE A 111 -12.56 -8.89 -13.57
N ASP A 112 -12.16 -10.16 -13.50
CA ASP A 112 -11.68 -10.93 -14.64
C ASP A 112 -12.63 -12.09 -15.04
N ARG A 113 -13.86 -12.09 -14.48
CA ARG A 113 -14.80 -13.20 -14.60
C ARG A 113 -15.18 -13.51 -16.04
N PHE A 114 -15.27 -12.49 -16.91
CA PHE A 114 -15.71 -12.60 -18.29
C PHE A 114 -14.61 -12.31 -19.31
N LYS A 115 -13.37 -12.15 -18.87
CA LYS A 115 -12.26 -11.98 -19.81
C LYS A 115 -11.87 -13.31 -20.43
N SER A 116 -11.80 -13.36 -21.78
CA SER A 116 -11.36 -14.54 -22.54
C SER A 116 -9.89 -14.89 -22.27
N LYS A 117 -9.06 -13.88 -22.04
CA LYS A 117 -7.67 -14.01 -21.61
C LYS A 117 -7.52 -13.36 -20.25
N LYS A 118 -7.27 -14.17 -19.24
CA LYS A 118 -6.90 -13.66 -17.92
C LYS A 118 -5.43 -13.27 -17.96
N GLU A 119 -5.12 -12.03 -17.64
CA GLU A 119 -3.74 -11.64 -17.38
C GLU A 119 -3.31 -12.32 -16.06
N GLU A 120 -2.53 -13.36 -16.17
CA GLU A 120 -1.91 -13.97 -15.00
C GLU A 120 -0.90 -12.97 -14.44
N ALA A 121 -1.13 -12.51 -13.20
CA ALA A 121 -0.09 -11.82 -12.47
C ALA A 121 1.09 -12.80 -12.31
N ARG A 122 2.23 -12.50 -12.93
CA ARG A 122 3.41 -13.38 -12.93
C ARG A 122 3.82 -13.79 -11.50
N HIS A 123 3.66 -12.88 -10.54
CA HIS A 123 3.92 -13.12 -9.11
C HIS A 123 2.97 -12.24 -8.28
N PRO A 124 1.82 -12.77 -7.83
CA PRO A 124 0.89 -11.98 -7.04
C PRO A 124 1.49 -11.65 -5.67
N LEU A 125 1.35 -10.40 -5.25
CA LEU A 125 1.63 -9.99 -3.87
C LEU A 125 0.64 -10.73 -2.94
N ARG A 126 1.17 -11.60 -2.07
CA ARG A 126 0.38 -12.51 -1.23
C ARG A 126 0.26 -12.05 0.22
N LYS A 127 1.25 -11.30 0.68
CA LYS A 127 1.35 -10.90 2.09
C LYS A 127 1.75 -9.44 2.20
N LEU A 128 0.97 -8.67 2.96
CA LEU A 128 1.32 -7.33 3.39
C LEU A 128 1.43 -7.30 4.91
N VAL A 129 2.53 -6.79 5.41
CA VAL A 129 2.75 -6.53 6.83
C VAL A 129 2.62 -5.03 7.05
N LEU A 130 1.66 -4.62 7.86
CA LEU A 130 1.45 -3.22 8.23
C LEU A 130 2.21 -2.93 9.53
N SER A 131 3.13 -1.99 9.49
CA SER A 131 3.96 -1.65 10.63
C SER A 131 3.22 -0.72 11.62
N VAL A 132 3.54 -0.86 12.89
CA VAL A 132 3.11 0.05 13.96
C VAL A 132 4.32 0.44 14.80
N GLU A 133 4.33 1.66 15.32
CA GLU A 133 5.48 2.19 16.08
C GLU A 133 5.63 1.56 17.45
N ARG A 134 4.51 1.23 18.11
CA ARG A 134 4.49 0.83 19.52
C ARG A 134 3.81 -0.50 19.72
N ARG A 135 4.34 -1.33 20.63
CA ARG A 135 3.78 -2.65 20.94
C ARG A 135 2.33 -2.60 21.44
N ASN A 136 1.94 -1.57 22.16
CA ASN A 136 0.57 -1.39 22.65
C ASN A 136 -0.43 -1.08 21.52
N GLU A 137 0.04 -0.73 20.32
CA GLU A 137 -0.79 -0.49 19.13
C GLU A 137 -1.15 -1.77 18.39
N LEU A 138 -0.49 -2.90 18.68
CA LEU A 138 -0.71 -4.16 17.97
C LEU A 138 -2.16 -4.66 18.08
N ARG A 139 -2.76 -4.60 19.28
CA ARG A 139 -4.14 -5.07 19.48
C ARG A 139 -5.14 -4.20 18.70
N PRO A 140 -5.17 -2.86 18.88
CA PRO A 140 -6.08 -2.02 18.09
C PRO A 140 -5.79 -2.08 16.58
N ALA A 141 -4.54 -2.32 16.16
CA ALA A 141 -4.19 -2.52 14.76
C ALA A 141 -4.79 -3.83 14.20
N ALA A 142 -4.69 -4.93 14.94
CA ALA A 142 -5.27 -6.21 14.52
C ALA A 142 -6.80 -6.13 14.37
N GLU A 143 -7.49 -5.49 15.31
CA GLU A 143 -8.94 -5.23 15.23
C GLU A 143 -9.28 -4.35 14.00
N ALA A 144 -8.46 -3.32 13.74
CA ALA A 144 -8.64 -2.43 12.60
C ALA A 144 -8.42 -3.12 11.24
N ILE A 145 -7.51 -4.08 11.15
CA ILE A 145 -7.35 -4.94 9.96
C ILE A 145 -8.64 -5.70 9.69
N GLY A 146 -9.21 -6.38 10.69
CA GLY A 146 -10.48 -7.11 10.54
C GLY A 146 -11.63 -6.23 10.05
N GLN A 147 -11.75 -5.02 10.62
CA GLN A 147 -12.74 -4.03 10.17
C GLN A 147 -12.50 -3.60 8.71
N GLY A 148 -11.23 -3.29 8.36
CA GLY A 148 -10.86 -2.88 7.02
C GLY A 148 -11.12 -3.95 5.97
N MET A 149 -10.86 -5.22 6.30
CA MET A 149 -11.16 -6.37 5.44
C MET A 149 -12.65 -6.50 5.19
N ALA A 150 -13.49 -6.49 6.25
CA ALA A 150 -14.92 -6.59 6.12
C ALA A 150 -15.54 -5.48 5.24
N ILE A 151 -15.06 -4.24 5.42
CA ILE A 151 -15.51 -3.11 4.57
C ILE A 151 -15.07 -3.32 3.12
N ALA A 152 -13.80 -3.69 2.89
CA ALA A 152 -13.28 -3.89 1.55
C ALA A 152 -13.97 -5.04 0.81
N GLU A 153 -14.33 -6.13 1.50
CA GLU A 153 -15.12 -7.23 0.95
C GLU A 153 -16.51 -6.77 0.51
N GLY A 154 -17.19 -5.96 1.33
CA GLY A 154 -18.49 -5.37 0.98
C GLY A 154 -18.40 -4.47 -0.25
N VAL A 155 -17.34 -3.63 -0.34
CA VAL A 155 -17.07 -2.78 -1.50
C VAL A 155 -16.75 -3.64 -2.74
N ALA A 156 -15.95 -4.69 -2.59
CA ALA A 156 -15.61 -5.60 -3.70
C ALA A 156 -16.84 -6.34 -4.22
N LEU A 157 -17.73 -6.79 -3.32
CA LEU A 157 -19.01 -7.39 -3.69
C LEU A 157 -19.88 -6.42 -4.51
N THR A 158 -20.05 -5.19 -4.01
CA THR A 158 -20.82 -4.15 -4.70
C THR A 158 -20.26 -3.85 -6.09
N ARG A 159 -18.92 -3.69 -6.20
CA ARG A 159 -18.25 -3.50 -7.49
C ARG A 159 -18.43 -4.70 -8.42
N THR A 160 -18.38 -5.91 -7.87
CA THR A 160 -18.61 -7.14 -8.65
C THR A 160 -20.03 -7.17 -9.19
N LEU A 161 -21.04 -6.91 -8.37
CA LEU A 161 -22.44 -6.85 -8.81
C LEU A 161 -22.67 -5.79 -9.88
N GLY A 162 -22.08 -4.58 -9.70
CA GLY A 162 -22.18 -3.51 -10.69
C GLY A 162 -21.46 -3.78 -12.02
N ASN A 163 -20.50 -4.72 -12.03
CA ASN A 163 -19.78 -5.13 -13.23
C ASN A 163 -20.40 -6.35 -13.91
N LEU A 164 -21.41 -7.01 -13.30
CA LEU A 164 -22.09 -8.13 -13.93
C LEU A 164 -22.99 -7.65 -15.06
N PRO A 165 -22.97 -8.32 -16.23
CA PRO A 165 -23.89 -8.00 -17.31
C PRO A 165 -25.32 -8.41 -16.95
N PRO A 166 -26.35 -7.77 -17.57
CA PRO A 166 -27.75 -7.97 -17.22
C PRO A 166 -28.28 -9.40 -17.42
N ASN A 167 -27.64 -10.18 -18.28
CA ASN A 167 -27.96 -11.61 -18.48
C ASN A 167 -27.46 -12.51 -17.35
N VAL A 168 -26.62 -12.00 -16.43
CA VAL A 168 -26.09 -12.73 -15.27
C VAL A 168 -26.66 -12.20 -13.96
N CYS A 169 -26.88 -10.90 -13.88
CA CYS A 169 -27.45 -10.23 -12.72
C CYS A 169 -28.72 -9.49 -13.16
N HIS A 170 -29.89 -10.11 -12.95
CA HIS A 170 -31.20 -9.53 -13.23
C HIS A 170 -32.11 -9.70 -12.01
N PRO A 171 -33.09 -8.80 -11.82
CA PRO A 171 -34.17 -9.00 -10.84
C PRO A 171 -34.97 -10.24 -11.23
N THR A 172 -35.22 -11.13 -10.28
CA THR A 172 -36.14 -12.28 -10.42
C THR A 172 -37.54 -11.85 -10.03
#